data_f08bfb5f5219e786d75c13dcd2690ed9
#
_entry.id   f08bfb5f5219e786d75c13dcd2690ed9
#
_cell.length_a   1.000
_cell.length_b   1.000
_cell.length_c   1.000
_cell.angle_alpha   90.00
_cell.angle_beta   90.00
_cell.angle_gamma   90.00
#
_symmetry.space_group_name_H-M   'P 1'
#
loop_
_entity.id
_entity.type
_entity.pdbx_description
1 polymer ?
#
loop_
_entity_poly.entity_id
_entity_poly.type
_entity_poly.pdbx_seq_one_letter_code
_entity_poly.pdbx_strand_id
1 'polypeptide(L)'
;MTDMQKIDFHYNVPDRLRYACLVARTVYRRGLTLAVWTADERRLRELDSLLWRFDDLAFLPHVRAGSPLAGETPIRLSSRLEELEGDVLLLLDDQLPPEWQERLDRFSRIIDVVSTKPEELQASRSRGILLYTVGWANTTT
;
A
#
# COMPACT_ATOMS: atom_id res chain seq x y z
N MET A 1 -6.66 -11.20 -23.11
CA MET A 1 -6.39 -12.02 -21.93
C MET A 1 -6.19 -11.11 -20.72
N THR A 2 -6.94 -11.33 -19.69
CA THR A 2 -6.83 -10.50 -18.49
C THR A 2 -5.74 -11.07 -17.60
N ASP A 3 -4.76 -10.25 -17.25
CA ASP A 3 -3.77 -10.66 -16.28
C ASP A 3 -4.43 -10.83 -14.91
N MET A 4 -4.02 -11.87 -14.18
CA MET A 4 -4.46 -12.04 -12.80
C MET A 4 -3.90 -10.90 -11.96
N GLN A 5 -4.76 -10.31 -11.15
CA GLN A 5 -4.33 -9.34 -10.14
C GLN A 5 -3.48 -10.06 -9.11
N LYS A 6 -2.42 -9.42 -8.65
CA LYS A 6 -1.42 -10.03 -7.78
C LYS A 6 -1.35 -9.34 -6.44
N ILE A 7 -1.19 -10.14 -5.39
CA ILE A 7 -0.91 -9.64 -4.05
C ILE A 7 0.40 -10.23 -3.55
N ASP A 8 1.27 -9.36 -3.03
CA ASP A 8 2.54 -9.75 -2.41
C ASP A 8 2.46 -9.48 -0.92
N PHE A 9 2.79 -10.49 -0.11
CA PHE A 9 2.93 -10.34 1.33
C PHE A 9 4.41 -10.18 1.67
N HIS A 10 4.77 -9.04 2.23
CA HIS A 10 6.14 -8.77 2.67
C HIS A 10 6.22 -8.97 4.18
N TYR A 11 6.74 -10.13 4.59
CA TYR A 11 6.77 -10.59 5.99
C TYR A 11 8.01 -10.09 6.74
N ASN A 12 7.93 -10.21 8.07
CA ASN A 12 9.06 -9.92 8.97
C ASN A 12 9.58 -8.50 8.83
N VAL A 13 8.68 -7.54 8.65
CA VAL A 13 9.03 -6.14 8.52
C VAL A 13 8.98 -5.49 9.90
N PRO A 14 10.13 -5.20 10.53
CA PRO A 14 10.14 -4.64 11.89
C PRO A 14 9.65 -3.19 11.95
N ASP A 15 9.84 -2.43 10.88
CA ASP A 15 9.41 -1.04 10.79
C ASP A 15 8.61 -0.85 9.50
N ARG A 16 7.29 -0.90 9.62
CA ARG A 16 6.39 -0.79 8.47
C ARG A 16 6.49 0.55 7.75
N LEU A 17 6.65 1.65 8.49
CA LEU A 17 6.69 2.98 7.88
C LEU A 17 7.96 3.17 7.06
N ARG A 18 9.10 2.75 7.61
CA ARG A 18 10.35 2.80 6.86
C ARG A 18 10.29 1.92 5.62
N TYR A 19 9.72 0.73 5.76
CA TYR A 19 9.55 -0.17 4.63
C TYR A 19 8.63 0.42 3.57
N ALA A 20 7.56 1.11 3.98
CA ALA A 20 6.67 1.81 3.07
C ALA A 20 7.44 2.85 2.23
N CYS A 21 8.39 3.55 2.83
CA CYS A 21 9.24 4.49 2.10
C CYS A 21 10.13 3.79 1.08
N LEU A 22 10.67 2.62 1.40
CA LEU A 22 11.45 1.82 0.45
C LEU A 22 10.60 1.37 -0.73
N VAL A 23 9.38 0.90 -0.47
CA VAL A 23 8.43 0.52 -1.52
C VAL A 23 8.07 1.73 -2.39
N ALA A 24 7.79 2.87 -1.76
CA ALA A 24 7.45 4.09 -2.47
C ALA A 24 8.57 4.50 -3.43
N ARG A 25 9.81 4.46 -2.97
CA ARG A 25 10.97 4.77 -3.81
C ARG A 25 11.10 3.81 -4.98
N THR A 26 10.93 2.52 -4.73
CA THR A 26 11.03 1.50 -5.77
C THR A 26 9.95 1.68 -6.84
N VAL A 27 8.70 1.87 -6.41
CA VAL A 27 7.56 2.07 -7.32
C VAL A 27 7.76 3.35 -8.15
N TYR A 28 8.18 4.43 -7.48
CA TYR A 28 8.43 5.69 -8.16
C TYR A 28 9.53 5.59 -9.21
N ARG A 29 10.63 4.91 -8.89
CA ARG A 29 11.74 4.71 -9.83
C ARG A 29 11.37 3.88 -11.05
N ARG A 30 10.34 3.04 -10.92
CA ARG A 30 9.83 2.25 -12.04
C ARG A 30 8.80 3.01 -12.89
N GLY A 31 8.51 4.25 -12.54
CA GLY A 31 7.54 5.06 -13.26
C GLY A 31 6.10 4.68 -13.00
N LEU A 32 5.83 3.95 -11.91
CA LEU A 32 4.49 3.53 -11.52
C LEU A 32 3.91 4.45 -10.44
N THR A 33 2.60 4.40 -10.28
CA THR A 33 1.91 5.15 -9.23
C THR A 33 1.63 4.25 -8.03
N LEU A 34 1.72 4.84 -6.84
CA LEU A 34 1.49 4.15 -5.57
C LEU A 34 0.38 4.81 -4.78
N ALA A 35 -0.56 4.01 -4.32
CA ALA A 35 -1.54 4.41 -3.33
C ALA A 35 -1.20 3.72 -2.00
N VAL A 36 -1.17 4.48 -0.91
CA VAL A 36 -0.91 3.92 0.43
C VAL A 36 -2.15 4.10 1.28
N TRP A 37 -2.64 2.99 1.83
CA TRP A 37 -3.81 2.99 2.69
C TRP A 37 -3.49 2.52 4.10
N THR A 38 -3.98 3.26 5.08
CA THR A 38 -4.11 2.84 6.46
C THR A 38 -5.29 3.59 7.08
N ALA A 39 -6.06 2.94 7.94
CA ALA A 39 -7.15 3.59 8.66
C ALA A 39 -6.65 4.54 9.75
N ASP A 40 -5.38 4.43 10.13
CA ASP A 40 -4.79 5.21 11.22
C ASP A 40 -4.22 6.52 10.69
N GLU A 41 -4.91 7.64 10.96
CA GLU A 41 -4.49 8.97 10.54
C GLU A 41 -3.13 9.38 11.13
N ARG A 42 -2.82 8.94 12.33
CA ARG A 42 -1.51 9.19 12.93
C ARG A 42 -0.40 8.53 12.11
N ARG A 43 -0.62 7.30 11.69
CA ARG A 43 0.33 6.56 10.85
C ARG A 43 0.53 7.25 9.51
N LEU A 44 -0.53 7.79 8.92
CA LEU A 44 -0.42 8.57 7.68
C LEU A 44 0.42 9.82 7.87
N ARG A 45 0.23 10.55 8.96
CA ARG A 45 1.02 11.76 9.26
C ARG A 45 2.50 11.43 9.45
N GLU A 46 2.78 10.33 10.16
CA GLU A 46 4.15 9.88 10.37
C GLU A 46 4.81 9.48 9.05
N LEU A 47 4.09 8.78 8.19
CA LEU A 47 4.59 8.37 6.88
C LEU A 47 4.85 9.59 5.99
N ASP A 48 3.94 10.54 5.95
CA ASP A 48 4.10 11.77 5.18
C ASP A 48 5.38 12.49 5.59
N SER A 49 5.59 12.67 6.89
CA SER A 49 6.81 13.30 7.42
C SER A 49 8.07 12.51 7.06
N LEU A 50 8.00 11.19 7.14
CA LEU A 50 9.14 10.33 6.84
C LEU A 50 9.50 10.36 5.36
N LEU A 51 8.52 10.39 4.47
CA LEU A 51 8.75 10.47 3.02
C LEU A 51 9.48 11.75 2.61
N TRP A 52 9.24 12.86 3.31
CA TRP A 52 9.93 14.12 3.03
C TRP A 52 11.44 14.06 3.26
N ARG A 53 11.89 13.20 4.15
CA ARG A 53 13.30 13.11 4.57
C ARG A 53 13.94 11.74 4.37
N PHE A 54 13.23 10.82 3.73
CA PHE A 54 13.70 9.43 3.60
C PHE A 54 14.93 9.31 2.72
N ASP A 55 14.96 10.05 1.62
CA ASP A 55 16.05 9.99 0.65
C ASP A 55 16.65 11.38 0.50
N ASP A 56 17.88 11.57 1.00
CA ASP A 56 18.58 12.85 0.95
C ASP A 56 18.96 13.26 -0.48
N LEU A 57 19.02 12.30 -1.39
CA LEU A 57 19.49 12.52 -2.76
C LEU A 57 18.33 12.64 -3.76
N ALA A 58 17.13 12.24 -3.40
CA ALA A 58 16.00 12.22 -4.31
C ALA A 58 14.71 12.58 -3.59
N PHE A 59 14.02 13.56 -4.13
CA PHE A 59 12.68 13.92 -3.67
C PHE A 59 11.67 12.86 -4.14
N LEU A 60 10.84 12.37 -3.20
CA LEU A 60 9.75 11.46 -3.51
C LEU A 60 8.43 12.24 -3.51
N PRO A 61 7.86 12.55 -4.68
CA PRO A 61 6.62 13.31 -4.74
C PRO A 61 5.46 12.55 -4.12
N HIS A 62 4.85 13.12 -3.10
CA HIS A 62 3.73 12.48 -2.39
C HIS A 62 2.77 13.53 -1.84
N VAL A 63 1.49 13.18 -1.79
CA VAL A 63 0.44 14.03 -1.21
C VAL A 63 -0.66 13.17 -0.59
N ARG A 64 -1.48 13.80 0.25
CA ARG A 64 -2.75 13.20 0.68
C ARG A 64 -3.71 13.19 -0.51
N ALA A 65 -4.48 12.10 -0.64
CA ALA A 65 -5.36 11.92 -1.80
C ALA A 65 -6.43 13.00 -1.94
N GLY A 66 -6.82 13.65 -0.85
CA GLY A 66 -7.75 14.77 -0.89
C GLY A 66 -7.16 16.09 -1.37
N SER A 67 -5.85 16.15 -1.62
CA SER A 67 -5.19 17.36 -2.11
C SER A 67 -5.57 17.65 -3.57
N PRO A 68 -5.67 18.93 -3.98
CA PRO A 68 -5.86 19.29 -5.40
C PRO A 68 -4.75 18.76 -6.32
N LEU A 69 -3.57 18.48 -5.78
CA LEU A 69 -2.42 17.96 -6.55
C LEU A 69 -2.41 16.44 -6.68
N ALA A 70 -3.37 15.73 -6.10
CA ALA A 70 -3.36 14.27 -6.07
C ALA A 70 -3.36 13.64 -7.47
N GLY A 71 -4.07 14.25 -8.41
CA GLY A 71 -4.13 13.74 -9.78
C GLY A 71 -2.80 13.75 -10.53
N GLU A 72 -1.86 14.58 -10.09
CA GLU A 72 -0.56 14.76 -10.75
C GLU A 72 0.60 14.16 -9.94
N THR A 73 0.33 13.64 -8.74
CA THR A 73 1.37 13.15 -7.84
C THR A 73 1.40 11.63 -7.83
N PRO A 74 2.57 11.01 -8.04
CA PRO A 74 2.65 9.55 -8.19
C PRO A 74 2.43 8.77 -6.89
N ILE A 75 2.69 9.36 -5.73
CA ILE A 75 2.52 8.69 -4.43
C ILE A 75 1.40 9.40 -3.68
N ARG A 76 0.33 8.66 -3.36
CA ARG A 76 -0.88 9.21 -2.72
C ARG A 76 -1.20 8.44 -1.45
N LEU A 77 -1.51 9.18 -0.39
CA LEU A 77 -1.79 8.64 0.93
C LEU A 77 -3.24 8.94 1.32
N SER A 78 -3.95 7.96 1.86
CA SER A 78 -5.30 8.19 2.41
C SER A 78 -5.70 7.13 3.42
N SER A 79 -6.59 7.50 4.33
CA SER A 79 -7.32 6.57 5.19
C SER A 79 -8.63 6.11 4.56
N ARG A 80 -8.96 6.61 3.38
CA ARG A 80 -10.20 6.31 2.67
C ARG A 80 -9.87 5.68 1.31
N LEU A 81 -10.15 4.39 1.19
CA LEU A 81 -9.81 3.65 -0.04
C LEU A 81 -10.49 4.22 -1.28
N GLU A 82 -11.68 4.79 -1.14
CA GLU A 82 -12.41 5.38 -2.25
C GLU A 82 -11.70 6.57 -2.90
N GLU A 83 -10.77 7.20 -2.19
CA GLU A 83 -9.97 8.30 -2.73
C GLU A 83 -8.71 7.84 -3.46
N LEU A 84 -8.41 6.56 -3.39
CA LEU A 84 -7.16 6.01 -3.92
C LEU A 84 -7.37 5.28 -5.23
N GLU A 85 -6.43 5.48 -6.13
CA GLU A 85 -6.31 4.75 -7.40
C GLU A 85 -4.85 4.73 -7.81
N GLY A 86 -4.48 3.83 -8.74
CA GLY A 86 -3.12 3.74 -9.23
C GLY A 86 -2.72 2.33 -9.61
N ASP A 87 -1.43 2.14 -9.88
CA ASP A 87 -0.90 0.84 -10.28
C ASP A 87 -0.77 -0.11 -9.10
N VAL A 88 -0.25 0.40 -7.98
CA VAL A 88 0.08 -0.41 -6.79
C VAL A 88 -0.62 0.16 -5.57
N LEU A 89 -1.25 -0.70 -4.79
CA LEU A 89 -1.81 -0.36 -3.48
C LEU A 89 -0.95 -0.98 -2.38
N LEU A 90 -0.52 -0.17 -1.43
CA LEU A 90 0.23 -0.59 -0.26
C LEU A 90 -0.68 -0.57 0.97
N LEU A 91 -0.82 -1.72 1.63
CA LEU A 91 -1.62 -1.87 2.85
C LEU A 91 -0.71 -1.92 4.07
N LEU A 92 -0.97 -1.07 5.04
CA LEU A 92 -0.18 -0.97 6.27
C LEU A 92 -0.91 -1.42 7.53
N ASP A 93 -2.15 -1.88 7.41
CA ASP A 93 -2.97 -2.31 8.52
C ASP A 93 -3.14 -3.82 8.54
N ASP A 94 -3.59 -4.34 9.69
CA ASP A 94 -3.84 -5.77 9.87
C ASP A 94 -5.16 -6.23 9.27
N GLN A 95 -6.03 -5.31 8.91
CA GLN A 95 -7.33 -5.61 8.31
C GLN A 95 -7.46 -4.94 6.95
N LEU A 96 -8.31 -5.53 6.12
CA LEU A 96 -8.63 -4.94 4.82
C LEU A 96 -9.48 -3.67 4.98
N PRO A 97 -9.37 -2.72 4.04
CA PRO A 97 -10.20 -1.52 4.07
C PRO A 97 -11.69 -1.86 4.00
N PRO A 98 -12.57 -1.01 4.56
CA PRO A 98 -14.02 -1.16 4.34
C PRO A 98 -14.33 -1.14 2.84
N GLU A 99 -15.29 -1.96 2.44
CA GLU A 99 -15.76 -2.05 1.04
C GLU A 99 -14.65 -2.46 0.04
N TRP A 100 -13.66 -3.21 0.52
CA TRP A 100 -12.54 -3.63 -0.31
C TRP A 100 -12.97 -4.44 -1.53
N GLN A 101 -14.05 -5.23 -1.44
CA GLN A 101 -14.52 -6.07 -2.54
C GLN A 101 -14.86 -5.26 -3.78
N GLU A 102 -15.31 -4.02 -3.61
CA GLU A 102 -15.75 -3.15 -4.69
C GLU A 102 -14.65 -2.26 -5.24
N ARG A 103 -13.50 -2.15 -4.51
CA ARG A 103 -12.52 -1.11 -4.78
C ARG A 103 -11.13 -1.61 -5.09
N LEU A 104 -10.78 -2.83 -4.70
CA LEU A 104 -9.42 -3.34 -4.90
C LEU A 104 -9.11 -3.64 -6.37
N ASP A 105 -10.11 -3.87 -7.20
CA ASP A 105 -9.91 -4.15 -8.62
C ASP A 105 -9.37 -2.96 -9.41
N ARG A 106 -9.32 -1.77 -8.82
CA ARG A 106 -8.71 -0.58 -9.42
C ARG A 106 -7.19 -0.66 -9.49
N PHE A 107 -6.59 -1.62 -8.79
CA PHE A 107 -5.15 -1.75 -8.69
C PHE A 107 -4.69 -3.00 -9.41
N SER A 108 -3.52 -2.93 -10.04
CA SER A 108 -2.92 -4.09 -10.69
C SER A 108 -2.21 -4.99 -9.70
N ARG A 109 -1.71 -4.41 -8.61
CA ARG A 109 -0.95 -5.13 -7.59
C ARG A 109 -1.23 -4.56 -6.21
N ILE A 110 -1.30 -5.46 -5.23
CA ILE A 110 -1.38 -5.09 -3.81
C ILE A 110 -0.12 -5.58 -3.11
N ILE A 111 0.45 -4.75 -2.25
CA ILE A 111 1.52 -5.12 -1.35
C ILE A 111 1.00 -5.00 0.08
N ASP A 112 1.03 -6.10 0.82
CA ASP A 112 0.61 -6.16 2.22
C ASP A 112 1.86 -6.29 3.08
N VAL A 113 2.15 -5.26 3.88
CA VAL A 113 3.33 -5.23 4.73
C VAL A 113 2.99 -5.81 6.09
N VAL A 114 3.63 -6.93 6.43
CA VAL A 114 3.35 -7.70 7.65
C VAL A 114 4.53 -7.58 8.61
N SER A 115 4.25 -7.19 9.84
CA SER A 115 5.27 -7.05 10.86
C SER A 115 5.77 -8.40 11.37
N THR A 116 6.70 -8.35 12.33
CA THR A 116 7.25 -9.56 12.95
C THR A 116 6.33 -10.18 14.00
N LYS A 117 5.21 -9.53 14.33
CA LYS A 117 4.33 -10.00 15.41
C LYS A 117 3.49 -11.19 14.96
N PRO A 118 3.37 -12.26 15.77
CA PRO A 118 2.59 -13.45 15.40
C PRO A 118 1.12 -13.17 15.10
N GLU A 119 0.47 -12.28 15.85
CA GLU A 119 -0.93 -11.92 15.63
C GLU A 119 -1.13 -11.22 14.27
N GLU A 120 -0.17 -10.45 13.82
CA GLU A 120 -0.23 -9.78 12.51
C GLU A 120 -0.02 -10.78 11.37
N LEU A 121 0.81 -11.79 11.60
CA LEU A 121 0.99 -12.88 10.63
C LEU A 121 -0.31 -13.67 10.45
N GLN A 122 -1.01 -13.95 11.54
CA GLN A 122 -2.30 -14.64 11.47
C GLN A 122 -3.35 -13.82 10.74
N ALA A 123 -3.41 -12.52 11.01
CA ALA A 123 -4.30 -11.61 10.29
C ALA A 123 -3.99 -11.57 8.79
N SER A 124 -2.71 -11.58 8.43
CA SER A 124 -2.26 -11.63 7.04
C SER A 124 -2.75 -12.89 6.32
N ARG A 125 -2.68 -14.04 6.97
CA ARG A 125 -3.19 -15.29 6.38
C ARG A 125 -4.67 -15.23 6.10
N SER A 126 -5.44 -14.67 7.03
CA SER A 126 -6.88 -14.48 6.86
C SER A 126 -7.18 -13.55 5.68
N ARG A 127 -6.45 -12.45 5.55
CA ARG A 127 -6.59 -11.54 4.41
C ARG A 127 -6.27 -12.24 3.10
N GLY A 128 -5.22 -13.04 3.07
CA GLY A 128 -4.81 -13.79 1.88
C GLY A 128 -5.90 -14.73 1.38
N ILE A 129 -6.58 -15.42 2.29
CA ILE A 129 -7.69 -16.30 1.95
C ILE A 129 -8.85 -15.50 1.35
N LEU A 130 -9.22 -14.38 1.98
CA LEU A 130 -10.29 -13.53 1.48
C LEU A 130 -9.99 -12.98 0.07
N LEU A 131 -8.78 -12.52 -0.15
CA LEU A 131 -8.38 -11.96 -1.44
C LEU A 131 -8.32 -13.03 -2.52
N TYR A 132 -7.84 -14.23 -2.20
CA TYR A 132 -7.81 -15.34 -3.15
C TYR A 132 -9.23 -15.71 -3.61
N THR A 133 -10.22 -15.69 -2.71
CA THR A 133 -11.60 -16.04 -3.07
C THR A 133 -12.22 -15.08 -4.08
N VAL A 134 -11.68 -13.87 -4.22
CA VAL A 134 -12.17 -12.88 -5.19
C VAL A 134 -11.21 -12.68 -6.38
N GLY A 135 -10.25 -13.57 -6.56
CA GLY A 135 -9.43 -13.61 -7.76
C GLY A 135 -8.01 -13.06 -7.65
N TRP A 136 -7.57 -12.66 -6.46
CA TRP A 136 -6.19 -12.20 -6.29
C TRP A 136 -5.24 -13.39 -6.12
N ALA A 137 -4.15 -13.38 -6.89
CA ALA A 137 -3.12 -14.42 -6.80
C ALA A 137 -1.99 -13.99 -5.86
N ASN A 138 -1.66 -14.85 -4.89
CA ASN A 138 -0.52 -14.63 -4.02
C ASN A 138 0.77 -14.93 -4.77
N THR A 139 1.64 -13.92 -4.92
CA THR A 139 2.93 -14.04 -5.60
C THR A 139 4.12 -14.00 -4.63
N THR A 140 3.86 -14.03 -3.32
CA THR A 140 4.92 -14.04 -2.31
C THR A 140 5.69 -15.35 -2.36
N THR A 141 6.97 -15.24 -2.37
CA THR A 141 7.89 -16.37 -2.34
C THR A 141 8.56 -16.51 -0.97
#